data_fb8639fd77dad4268e00aed6e660ce8a
#
_entry.id   fb8639fd77dad4268e00aed6e660ce8a
#
_cell.length_a   1.000
_cell.length_b   1.000
_cell.length_c   1.000
_cell.angle_alpha   90.00
_cell.angle_beta   90.00
_cell.angle_gamma   90.00
#
_symmetry.space_group_name_H-M   'P 1'
#
loop_
_entity.id
_entity.type
_entity.pdbx_description
1 polymer ?
#
loop_
_entity_poly.entity_id
_entity_poly.type
_entity_poly.pdbx_seq_one_letter_code
_entity_poly.pdbx_strand_id
1 'polypeptide(L)'
;KKIKSTRISRAGSYFKPILVQVANALLRSKKHPEITDRYKRIKARRGHKKAIIAICRMLLTAIWHILSDCKPYTPEGFLDSRPVNKEKVLTTSQALNLLKQRGYTIKDDVIPAS
;
A
#
# COMPACT_ATOMS: atom_id res chain seq x y z
N LYS A 1 -12.11 -23.88 11.54
CA LYS A 1 -12.73 -23.77 10.20
C LYS A 1 -11.70 -24.18 9.15
N LYS A 2 -11.94 -25.28 8.45
CA LYS A 2 -10.99 -25.81 7.47
C LYS A 2 -10.99 -24.92 6.22
N ILE A 3 -9.87 -24.27 5.93
CA ILE A 3 -9.73 -23.47 4.70
C ILE A 3 -9.62 -24.44 3.52
N LYS A 4 -10.66 -24.48 2.71
CA LYS A 4 -10.73 -25.40 1.56
C LYS A 4 -9.81 -24.98 0.41
N SER A 5 -9.58 -23.68 0.19
CA SER A 5 -8.71 -23.17 -0.86
C SER A 5 -8.42 -21.68 -0.67
N THR A 6 -7.21 -21.27 -0.99
CA THR A 6 -6.82 -19.85 -1.09
C THR A 6 -6.87 -19.33 -2.53
N ARG A 7 -7.34 -20.16 -3.47
CA ARG A 7 -7.44 -19.81 -4.88
C ARG A 7 -8.53 -18.75 -5.09
N ILE A 8 -8.25 -17.78 -5.96
CA ILE A 8 -9.25 -16.79 -6.39
C ILE A 8 -10.38 -17.51 -7.13
N SER A 9 -11.61 -17.34 -6.66
CA SER A 9 -12.78 -17.96 -7.29
C SER A 9 -13.05 -17.37 -8.68
N ARG A 10 -13.53 -18.20 -9.59
CA ARG A 10 -14.07 -17.76 -10.87
C ARG A 10 -15.46 -17.15 -10.62
N ALA A 11 -15.54 -15.83 -10.60
CA ALA A 11 -16.81 -15.13 -10.46
C ALA A 11 -16.88 -14.01 -11.51
N GLY A 12 -18.05 -13.88 -12.15
CA GLY A 12 -18.33 -12.81 -13.09
C GLY A 12 -17.57 -12.91 -14.41
N SER A 13 -18.23 -13.44 -15.44
CA SER A 13 -17.62 -13.57 -16.78
C SER A 13 -17.42 -12.25 -17.51
N TYR A 14 -18.18 -11.20 -17.19
CA TYR A 14 -18.12 -9.90 -17.87
C TYR A 14 -17.53 -8.80 -17.02
N PHE A 15 -17.96 -8.69 -15.78
CA PHE A 15 -17.63 -7.58 -14.91
C PHE A 15 -16.18 -7.64 -14.39
N LYS A 16 -15.73 -8.80 -14.03
CA LYS A 16 -14.37 -9.01 -13.52
C LYS A 16 -13.28 -8.63 -14.52
N PRO A 17 -13.33 -9.04 -15.79
CA PRO A 17 -12.34 -8.62 -16.78
C PRO A 17 -12.28 -7.11 -16.97
N ILE A 18 -13.42 -6.44 -16.98
CA ILE A 18 -13.48 -4.97 -17.10
C ILE A 18 -12.80 -4.30 -15.91
N LEU A 19 -13.09 -4.74 -14.69
CA LEU A 19 -12.46 -4.21 -13.49
C LEU A 19 -10.94 -4.44 -13.47
N VAL A 20 -10.49 -5.59 -13.94
CA VAL A 20 -9.04 -5.87 -14.05
C VAL A 20 -8.38 -4.92 -15.04
N GLN A 21 -8.99 -4.63 -16.16
CA GLN A 21 -8.50 -3.64 -17.13
C GLN A 21 -8.42 -2.24 -16.52
N VAL A 22 -9.46 -1.82 -15.81
CA VAL A 22 -9.50 -0.53 -15.13
C VAL A 22 -8.40 -0.45 -14.05
N ALA A 23 -8.23 -1.50 -13.26
CA ALA A 23 -7.20 -1.56 -12.23
C ALA A 23 -5.79 -1.44 -12.84
N ASN A 24 -5.51 -2.15 -13.91
CA ASN A 24 -4.23 -2.05 -14.62
C ASN A 24 -3.99 -0.65 -15.19
N ALA A 25 -5.02 -0.03 -15.76
CA ALA A 25 -4.94 1.34 -16.27
C ALA A 25 -4.64 2.34 -15.16
N LEU A 26 -5.28 2.21 -14.01
CA LEU A 26 -5.04 3.05 -12.83
C LEU A 26 -3.62 2.90 -12.28
N LEU A 27 -3.10 1.68 -12.28
CA LEU A 27 -1.72 1.42 -11.82
C LEU A 27 -0.67 2.02 -12.76
N ARG A 28 -0.95 2.10 -14.05
CA ARG A 28 -0.09 2.77 -15.04
C ARG A 28 -0.20 4.29 -14.94
N SER A 29 -1.38 4.78 -14.58
CA SER A 29 -1.62 6.20 -14.37
C SER A 29 -1.01 6.65 -13.05
N LYS A 30 -0.11 7.62 -13.08
CA LYS A 30 0.52 8.18 -11.87
C LYS A 30 -0.38 9.17 -11.13
N LYS A 31 -1.64 9.31 -11.55
CA LYS A 31 -2.59 10.27 -10.95
C LYS A 31 -3.09 9.86 -9.55
N HIS A 32 -3.04 8.56 -9.25
CA HIS A 32 -3.57 8.00 -8.01
C HIS A 32 -2.51 7.19 -7.26
N PRO A 33 -1.53 7.86 -6.61
CA PRO A 33 -0.46 7.18 -5.91
C PRO A 33 -0.94 6.32 -4.74
N GLU A 34 -2.08 6.66 -4.11
CA GLU A 34 -2.67 5.90 -3.01
C GLU A 34 -3.04 4.47 -3.44
N ILE A 35 -3.59 4.31 -4.64
CA ILE A 35 -3.96 3.01 -5.20
C ILE A 35 -2.69 2.21 -5.53
N THR A 36 -1.71 2.85 -6.14
CA THR A 36 -0.43 2.23 -6.50
C THR A 36 0.32 1.73 -5.27
N ASP A 37 0.38 2.52 -4.21
CA ASP A 37 1.05 2.15 -2.97
C ASP A 37 0.37 0.97 -2.30
N ARG A 38 -0.95 0.96 -2.28
CA ARG A 38 -1.71 -0.16 -1.76
C ARG A 38 -1.49 -1.44 -2.57
N TYR A 39 -1.47 -1.34 -3.89
CA TYR A 39 -1.13 -2.45 -4.77
C TYR A 39 0.25 -3.02 -4.47
N LYS A 40 1.28 -2.18 -4.41
CA LYS A 40 2.66 -2.61 -4.11
C LYS A 40 2.76 -3.33 -2.78
N ARG A 41 2.06 -2.82 -1.76
CA ARG A 41 2.02 -3.41 -0.42
C ARG A 41 1.41 -4.81 -0.43
N ILE A 42 0.30 -4.99 -1.11
CA ILE A 42 -0.38 -6.29 -1.22
C ILE A 42 0.42 -7.25 -2.10
N LYS A 43 0.97 -6.75 -3.21
CA LYS A 43 1.82 -7.53 -4.12
C LYS A 43 3.03 -8.14 -3.41
N ALA A 44 3.68 -7.37 -2.55
CA ALA A 44 4.85 -7.84 -1.79
C ALA A 44 4.52 -9.04 -0.89
N ARG A 45 3.29 -9.13 -0.37
CA ARG A 45 2.88 -10.20 0.55
C ARG A 45 2.19 -11.36 -0.16
N ARG A 46 1.38 -11.08 -1.17
CA ARG A 46 0.44 -12.06 -1.72
C ARG A 46 0.55 -12.30 -3.23
N GLY A 47 1.40 -11.55 -3.91
CA GLY A 47 1.62 -11.65 -5.35
C GLY A 47 0.66 -10.80 -6.18
N HIS A 48 0.99 -10.70 -7.48
CA HIS A 48 0.32 -9.82 -8.43
C HIS A 48 -1.18 -10.11 -8.60
N LYS A 49 -1.54 -11.38 -8.81
CA LYS A 49 -2.94 -11.77 -9.08
C LYS A 49 -3.88 -11.38 -7.94
N LYS A 50 -3.48 -11.67 -6.70
CA LYS A 50 -4.28 -11.32 -5.51
C LYS A 50 -4.31 -9.81 -5.28
N ALA A 51 -3.21 -9.11 -5.56
CA ALA A 51 -3.14 -7.66 -5.46
C ALA A 51 -4.11 -6.98 -6.43
N ILE A 52 -4.15 -7.41 -7.68
CA ILE A 52 -5.09 -6.87 -8.69
C ILE A 52 -6.55 -7.08 -8.25
N ILE A 53 -6.89 -8.26 -7.77
CA ILE A 53 -8.27 -8.53 -7.31
C ILE A 53 -8.63 -7.68 -6.08
N ALA A 54 -7.70 -7.45 -5.18
CA ALA A 54 -7.91 -6.56 -4.05
C ALA A 54 -8.19 -5.11 -4.51
N ILE A 55 -7.46 -4.63 -5.51
CA ILE A 55 -7.72 -3.30 -6.11
C ILE A 55 -9.08 -3.27 -6.80
N CYS A 56 -9.47 -4.31 -7.53
CA CYS A 56 -10.80 -4.42 -8.12
C CYS A 56 -11.91 -4.31 -7.08
N ARG A 57 -11.76 -4.99 -5.94
CA ARG A 57 -12.71 -4.93 -4.83
C ARG A 57 -12.80 -3.51 -4.24
N MET A 58 -11.68 -2.83 -4.10
CA MET A 58 -11.65 -1.43 -3.65
C MET A 58 -12.42 -0.52 -4.60
N LEU A 59 -12.19 -0.68 -5.91
CA LEU A 59 -12.88 0.10 -6.93
C LEU A 59 -14.39 -0.10 -6.87
N LEU A 60 -14.85 -1.35 -6.73
CA LEU A 60 -16.27 -1.64 -6.55
C LEU A 60 -16.86 -0.99 -5.32
N THR A 61 -16.15 -1.06 -4.20
CA THR A 61 -16.59 -0.43 -2.95
C THR A 61 -16.67 1.10 -3.11
N ALA A 62 -15.70 1.71 -3.77
CA ALA A 62 -15.70 3.14 -4.07
C ALA A 62 -16.89 3.55 -4.95
N ILE A 63 -17.14 2.79 -6.01
CA ILE A 63 -18.27 3.03 -6.92
C ILE A 63 -19.58 2.92 -6.14
N TRP A 64 -19.72 1.90 -5.30
CA TRP A 64 -20.91 1.71 -4.49
C TRP A 64 -21.16 2.90 -3.54
N HIS A 65 -20.13 3.40 -2.87
CA HIS A 65 -20.24 4.59 -2.01
C HIS A 65 -20.59 5.85 -2.79
N ILE A 66 -19.98 6.06 -3.95
CA ILE A 66 -20.30 7.22 -4.81
C ILE A 66 -21.78 7.20 -5.20
N LEU A 67 -22.30 6.04 -5.60
CA LEU A 67 -23.68 5.90 -6.04
C LEU A 67 -24.67 5.94 -4.90
N SER A 68 -24.35 5.34 -3.75
CA SER A 68 -25.23 5.29 -2.57
C SER A 68 -25.32 6.64 -1.85
N ASP A 69 -24.18 7.30 -1.66
CA ASP A 69 -24.09 8.54 -0.88
C ASP A 69 -24.18 9.79 -1.75
N CYS A 70 -24.18 9.63 -3.08
CA CYS A 70 -24.16 10.74 -4.05
C CYS A 70 -23.02 11.74 -3.76
N LYS A 71 -21.88 11.23 -3.30
CA LYS A 71 -20.68 12.01 -2.98
C LYS A 71 -19.57 11.72 -3.99
N PRO A 72 -18.75 12.73 -4.34
CA PRO A 72 -17.59 12.50 -5.21
C PRO A 72 -16.56 11.60 -4.52
N TYR A 73 -15.72 10.96 -5.33
CA TYR A 73 -14.60 10.17 -4.84
C TYR A 73 -13.64 11.02 -4.01
N THR A 74 -13.35 10.57 -2.80
CA THR A 74 -12.36 11.18 -1.92
C THR A 74 -11.23 10.20 -1.66
N PRO A 75 -9.96 10.55 -1.99
CA PRO A 75 -8.82 9.67 -1.73
C PRO A 75 -8.63 9.34 -0.26
N GLU A 76 -9.06 10.20 0.63
CA GLU A 76 -8.93 10.08 2.08
C GLU A 76 -9.59 8.81 2.64
N GLY A 77 -10.70 8.37 2.05
CA GLY A 77 -11.37 7.12 2.44
C GLY A 77 -10.55 5.86 2.15
N PHE A 78 -9.50 5.95 1.33
CA PHE A 78 -8.59 4.85 1.00
C PHE A 78 -7.26 4.95 1.72
N LEU A 79 -6.99 6.08 2.37
CA LEU A 79 -5.84 6.18 3.25
C LEU A 79 -6.08 5.22 4.41
N ASP A 80 -5.23 4.20 4.46
CA ASP A 80 -5.23 3.27 5.57
C ASP A 80 -5.17 4.07 6.89
N SER A 81 -6.16 3.89 7.73
CA SER A 81 -6.15 4.42 9.11
C SER A 81 -5.03 3.81 9.97
N ARG A 82 -4.22 2.92 9.39
CA ARG A 82 -3.01 2.45 10.05
C ARG A 82 -2.07 3.62 10.24
N PRO A 83 -1.51 3.79 11.43
CA PRO A 83 -0.51 4.82 11.64
C PRO A 83 0.59 4.62 10.60
N VAL A 84 0.82 5.65 9.80
CA VAL A 84 2.01 5.77 8.98
C VAL A 84 3.16 5.25 9.85
N ASN A 85 3.92 4.27 9.36
CA ASN A 85 5.08 3.77 10.06
C ASN A 85 5.78 4.97 10.70
N LYS A 86 5.66 5.08 12.01
CA LYS A 86 6.46 6.03 12.75
C LYS A 86 7.86 5.83 12.23
N GLU A 87 8.43 6.87 11.68
CA GLU A 87 9.81 6.86 11.20
C GLU A 87 10.59 5.97 12.16
N LYS A 88 11.21 4.92 11.64
CA LYS A 88 12.00 4.05 12.48
C LYS A 88 13.04 4.93 13.14
N VAL A 89 12.80 5.26 14.39
CA VAL A 89 13.78 6.01 15.16
C VAL A 89 15.04 5.15 15.19
N LEU A 90 16.06 5.61 14.48
CA LEU A 90 17.34 4.93 14.44
C LEU A 90 17.90 4.89 15.85
N THR A 91 18.30 3.71 16.29
CA THR A 91 19.08 3.60 17.52
C THR A 91 20.40 4.35 17.34
N THR A 92 21.00 4.83 18.43
CA THR A 92 22.26 5.59 18.39
C THR A 92 23.35 4.84 17.62
N SER A 93 23.46 3.52 17.82
CA SER A 93 24.44 2.69 17.10
C SER A 93 24.16 2.62 15.59
N GLN A 94 22.90 2.53 15.18
CA GLN A 94 22.51 2.54 13.76
C GLN A 94 22.80 3.90 13.11
N ALA A 95 22.51 4.99 13.80
CA ALA A 95 22.82 6.33 13.34
C ALA A 95 24.32 6.54 13.16
N LEU A 96 25.14 6.08 14.11
CA LEU A 96 26.60 6.14 14.04
C LEU A 96 27.14 5.32 12.86
N ASN A 97 26.64 4.13 12.64
CA ASN A 97 27.03 3.29 11.51
C ASN A 97 26.67 3.93 10.16
N LEU A 98 25.48 4.53 10.06
CA LEU A 98 25.06 5.25 8.86
C LEU A 98 25.96 6.43 8.56
N LEU A 99 26.35 7.22 9.57
CA LEU A 99 27.26 8.34 9.43
C LEU A 99 28.65 7.89 8.98
N LYS A 100 29.19 6.80 9.55
CA LYS A 100 30.45 6.21 9.12
C LYS A 100 30.42 5.75 7.66
N GLN A 101 29.33 5.13 7.22
CA GLN A 101 29.18 4.71 5.82
C GLN A 101 29.15 5.89 4.85
N ARG A 102 28.66 7.04 5.27
CA ARG A 102 28.64 8.27 4.47
C ARG A 102 29.94 9.09 4.54
N GLY A 103 30.96 8.58 5.23
CA GLY A 103 32.29 9.21 5.30
C GLY A 103 32.44 10.29 6.38
N TYR A 104 31.49 10.40 7.31
CA TYR A 104 31.63 11.30 8.44
C TYR A 104 32.51 10.68 9.53
N THR A 105 33.46 11.46 10.02
CA THR A 105 34.23 11.11 11.21
C THR A 105 33.50 11.57 12.46
N ILE A 106 33.28 10.65 13.37
CA ILE A 106 32.62 10.94 14.65
C ILE A 106 33.71 11.19 15.68
N LYS A 107 33.75 12.40 16.24
CA LYS A 107 34.63 12.71 17.37
C LYS A 107 34.04 12.13 18.64
N ASP A 108 34.93 11.63 19.54
CA ASP A 108 34.52 11.01 20.80
C ASP A 108 33.87 11.99 21.81
N ASP A 109 33.62 13.22 21.40
CA ASP A 109 33.07 14.30 22.21
C ASP A 109 31.51 14.31 22.26
N VAL A 110 30.85 13.28 21.74
CA VAL A 110 29.41 13.17 21.84
C VAL A 110 29.04 12.76 23.26
N ILE A 111 28.73 13.74 24.08
CA ILE A 111 28.26 13.51 25.44
C ILE A 111 26.79 13.03 25.33
N PRO A 112 26.46 11.82 25.81
CA PRO A 112 25.07 11.40 25.85
C PRO A 112 24.29 12.38 26.74
N ALA A 113 23.19 12.91 26.21
CA ALA A 113 22.26 13.71 26.97
C ALA A 113 21.75 12.89 28.16
N SER A 114 22.17 13.27 29.33
CA SER A 114 21.70 12.69 30.58
C SER A 114 20.25 13.09 30.88
#